data_7ce9d01d0e052d01e5a09c3f82e1da60
#
_entry.id   7ce9d01d0e052d01e5a09c3f82e1da60
#
_cell.length_a   1.000
_cell.length_b   1.000
_cell.length_c   1.000
_cell.angle_alpha   90.00
_cell.angle_beta   90.00
_cell.angle_gamma   90.00
#
_symmetry.space_group_name_H-M   'P 1'
#
loop_
_entity.id
_entity.type
_entity.pdbx_description
1 polymer ?
#
loop_
_entity_poly.entity_id
_entity_poly.type
_entity_poly.pdbx_seq_one_letter_code
_entity_poly.pdbx_strand_id
1 'polypeptide(L)'
;MSFIQPGGWNDFLMPGLTLPRTAANSPAITTFQGNIEQLAFQNGGAQPRETWSAIHILHDYRTGTKIFPHIHWSHNNATPSGDVKWQIEYSISKGHSGGTFPAATTISLIQTAGAQFEHMLIE
;
A
#
# COMPACT_ATOMS: atom_id res chain seq x y z
N MET A 1 -17.83 -17.08 -0.71
CA MET A 1 -17.68 -17.91 0.50
C MET A 1 -16.70 -17.20 1.42
N SER A 2 -17.16 -16.70 2.55
CA SER A 2 -16.31 -16.06 3.54
C SER A 2 -15.83 -17.11 4.52
N PHE A 3 -14.53 -17.33 4.61
CA PHE A 3 -13.96 -18.17 5.67
C PHE A 3 -13.72 -17.27 6.88
N ILE A 4 -14.69 -17.21 7.79
CA ILE A 4 -14.47 -16.58 9.09
C ILE A 4 -13.68 -17.57 9.92
N GLN A 5 -12.38 -17.36 10.06
CA GLN A 5 -11.62 -18.03 11.10
C GLN A 5 -11.93 -17.34 12.42
N PRO A 6 -12.30 -18.07 13.49
CA PRO A 6 -12.47 -17.50 14.81
C PRO A 6 -11.16 -16.83 15.26
N GLY A 7 -11.17 -15.50 15.42
CA GLY A 7 -10.00 -14.73 15.78
C GLY A 7 -9.04 -14.41 14.63
N GLY A 8 -9.47 -14.66 13.38
CA GLY A 8 -8.66 -14.37 12.18
C GLY A 8 -8.75 -12.94 11.72
N TRP A 9 -7.68 -12.49 11.08
CA TRP A 9 -7.61 -11.26 10.31
C TRP A 9 -8.20 -11.51 8.93
N ASN A 10 -8.97 -10.57 8.42
CA ASN A 10 -9.41 -10.55 7.03
C ASN A 10 -8.57 -9.52 6.27
N ASP A 11 -7.73 -9.98 5.36
CA ASP A 11 -6.97 -9.11 4.49
C ASP A 11 -7.82 -8.63 3.32
N PHE A 12 -7.75 -7.32 3.06
CA PHE A 12 -8.28 -6.72 1.85
C PHE A 12 -7.11 -6.33 0.97
N LEU A 13 -7.08 -6.86 -0.24
CA LEU A 13 -6.12 -6.43 -1.22
C LEU A 13 -6.54 -5.08 -1.78
N MET A 14 -5.70 -4.07 -1.60
CA MET A 14 -5.80 -2.83 -2.35
C MET A 14 -5.06 -3.02 -3.68
N PRO A 15 -5.77 -3.11 -4.80
CA PRO A 15 -5.10 -3.19 -6.10
C PRO A 15 -4.30 -1.91 -6.31
N GLY A 16 -2.98 -2.01 -6.31
CA GLY A 16 -2.05 -0.90 -6.51
C GLY A 16 -2.10 -0.29 -7.93
N LEU A 17 -3.18 -0.54 -8.65
CA LEU A 17 -3.32 -0.17 -10.05
C LEU A 17 -4.35 0.92 -10.21
N THR A 18 -4.03 2.08 -9.72
CA THR A 18 -4.73 3.24 -10.16
C THR A 18 -3.75 4.30 -10.62
N LEU A 19 -4.24 5.05 -11.56
CA LEU A 19 -3.52 6.02 -12.35
C LEU A 19 -2.55 6.85 -11.51
N PRO A 20 -1.31 6.98 -11.96
CA PRO A 20 -0.36 7.88 -11.34
C PRO A 20 -0.87 9.31 -11.41
N ARG A 21 -0.65 10.06 -10.36
CA ARG A 21 -1.10 11.45 -10.24
C ARG A 21 -0.53 12.35 -11.34
N THR A 22 0.74 12.17 -11.64
CA THR A 22 1.46 12.82 -12.76
C THR A 22 2.55 11.90 -13.27
N ALA A 23 3.04 12.12 -14.47
CA ALA A 23 4.16 11.36 -15.01
C ALA A 23 5.42 11.43 -14.13
N ALA A 24 5.64 12.54 -13.43
CA ALA A 24 6.80 12.73 -12.55
C ALA A 24 6.70 11.93 -11.25
N ASN A 25 5.49 11.66 -10.77
CA ASN A 25 5.24 10.97 -9.51
C ASN A 25 4.81 9.50 -9.70
N SER A 26 4.71 9.07 -10.95
CA SER A 26 4.35 7.67 -11.25
C SER A 26 5.46 6.72 -10.87
N PRO A 27 5.15 5.60 -10.20
CA PRO A 27 6.09 4.50 -10.15
C PRO A 27 6.29 3.95 -11.57
N ALA A 28 7.51 3.55 -11.89
CA ALA A 28 7.80 2.93 -13.17
C ALA A 28 7.45 1.44 -13.14
N ILE A 29 7.04 0.89 -14.27
CA ILE A 29 7.00 -0.57 -14.44
C ILE A 29 8.42 -1.02 -14.76
N THR A 30 8.97 -1.90 -13.95
CA THR A 30 10.34 -2.41 -14.11
C THR A 30 10.40 -3.90 -13.86
N THR A 31 11.41 -4.54 -14.43
CA THR A 31 11.69 -5.94 -14.13
C THR A 31 12.15 -6.09 -12.67
N PHE A 32 11.50 -6.94 -11.95
CA PHE A 32 11.89 -7.32 -10.59
C PHE A 32 12.86 -8.49 -10.60
N GLN A 33 12.46 -9.59 -11.20
CA GLN A 33 13.27 -10.80 -11.30
C GLN A 33 12.84 -11.64 -12.51
N GLY A 34 13.78 -12.05 -13.34
CA GLY A 34 13.48 -12.78 -14.57
C GLY A 34 12.58 -11.96 -15.49
N ASN A 35 11.39 -12.50 -15.81
CA ASN A 35 10.37 -11.84 -16.62
C ASN A 35 9.21 -11.26 -15.79
N ILE A 36 9.41 -11.14 -14.47
CA ILE A 36 8.40 -10.59 -13.56
C ILE A 36 8.55 -9.09 -13.51
N GLU A 37 7.52 -8.37 -13.89
CA GLU A 37 7.45 -6.92 -13.80
C GLU A 37 6.62 -6.46 -12.62
N GLN A 38 6.97 -5.31 -12.07
CA GLN A 38 6.26 -4.71 -10.95
C GLN A 38 6.34 -3.19 -10.98
N LEU A 39 5.54 -2.54 -10.14
CA LEU A 39 5.66 -1.11 -9.89
C LEU A 39 6.88 -0.83 -9.01
N ALA A 40 7.80 -0.02 -9.52
CA ALA A 40 8.98 0.42 -8.80
C ALA A 40 8.80 1.83 -8.25
N PHE A 41 8.79 1.94 -6.94
CA PHE A 41 8.79 3.21 -6.22
C PHE A 41 10.25 3.63 -6.03
N GLN A 42 10.81 4.23 -7.07
CA GLN A 42 12.23 4.60 -7.08
C GLN A 42 12.53 5.70 -6.06
N ASN A 43 13.62 5.52 -5.33
CA ASN A 43 14.21 6.57 -4.50
C ASN A 43 15.06 7.51 -5.37
N GLY A 44 15.06 8.80 -5.07
CA GLY A 44 15.99 9.75 -5.69
C GLY A 44 15.37 10.82 -6.59
N GLY A 45 14.07 10.98 -6.58
CA GLY A 45 13.41 12.13 -7.21
C GLY A 45 13.10 13.25 -6.21
N ALA A 46 12.87 14.46 -6.71
CA ALA A 46 12.43 15.59 -5.88
C ALA A 46 11.03 15.38 -5.28
N GLN A 47 10.28 14.39 -5.79
CA GLN A 47 8.93 14.06 -5.38
C GLN A 47 8.82 12.57 -5.08
N PRO A 48 8.03 12.17 -4.06
CA PRO A 48 7.75 10.77 -3.80
C PRO A 48 7.00 10.12 -4.96
N ARG A 49 7.19 8.82 -5.14
CA ARG A 49 6.38 8.03 -6.08
C ARG A 49 5.05 7.68 -5.42
N GLU A 50 3.98 7.82 -6.16
CA GLU A 50 2.62 7.68 -5.65
C GLU A 50 1.78 6.78 -6.56
N THR A 51 0.91 6.02 -5.94
CA THR A 51 -0.19 5.33 -6.61
C THR A 51 -1.44 5.47 -5.77
N TRP A 52 -2.60 5.33 -6.37
CA TRP A 52 -3.87 5.44 -5.67
C TRP A 52 -4.66 4.15 -5.82
N SER A 53 -5.52 3.94 -4.86
CA SER A 53 -6.47 2.86 -4.90
C SER A 53 -7.77 3.29 -4.22
N ALA A 54 -8.86 2.67 -4.63
CA ALA A 54 -10.12 2.74 -3.91
C ALA A 54 -10.52 1.33 -3.52
N ILE A 55 -10.93 1.15 -2.29
CA ILE A 55 -11.44 -0.12 -1.81
C ILE A 55 -12.84 0.06 -1.24
N HIS A 56 -13.64 -0.97 -1.40
CA HIS A 56 -14.91 -1.09 -0.72
C HIS A 56 -14.71 -2.02 0.49
N ILE A 57 -14.87 -1.45 1.70
CA ILE A 57 -14.83 -2.26 2.91
C ILE A 57 -16.04 -3.18 2.91
N LEU A 58 -15.81 -4.46 3.08
CA LEU A 58 -16.86 -5.47 2.98
C LEU A 58 -17.95 -5.26 4.03
N HIS A 59 -19.16 -5.69 3.69
CA HIS A 59 -20.34 -5.52 4.54
C HIS A 59 -20.28 -6.34 5.84
N ASP A 60 -19.43 -7.34 5.90
CA ASP A 60 -19.18 -8.15 7.08
C ASP A 60 -18.15 -7.52 8.06
N TYR A 61 -17.62 -6.34 7.70
CA TYR A 61 -16.76 -5.59 8.60
C TYR A 61 -17.51 -5.24 9.89
N ARG A 62 -16.95 -5.65 11.02
CA ARG A 62 -17.51 -5.33 12.33
C ARG A 62 -17.19 -3.88 12.69
N THR A 63 -18.20 -3.03 12.72
CA THR A 63 -18.08 -1.63 13.12
C THR A 63 -17.43 -1.50 14.50
N GLY A 64 -16.47 -0.58 14.63
CA GLY A 64 -15.74 -0.33 15.86
C GLY A 64 -14.47 -1.17 16.03
N THR A 65 -14.17 -2.07 15.10
CA THR A 65 -12.86 -2.74 15.06
C THR A 65 -11.83 -1.88 14.34
N LYS A 66 -10.56 -2.15 14.60
CA LYS A 66 -9.45 -1.45 13.94
C LYS A 66 -9.19 -2.02 12.55
N ILE A 67 -8.77 -1.16 11.64
CA ILE A 67 -8.21 -1.52 10.33
C ILE A 67 -6.72 -1.22 10.40
N PHE A 68 -5.90 -2.16 9.94
CA PHE A 68 -4.45 -2.03 9.94
C PHE A 68 -3.96 -1.99 8.49
N PRO A 69 -3.73 -0.78 7.94
CA PRO A 69 -3.12 -0.67 6.63
C PRO A 69 -1.69 -1.17 6.69
N HIS A 70 -1.33 -2.04 5.76
CA HIS A 70 0.03 -2.54 5.66
C HIS A 70 0.47 -2.63 4.19
N ILE A 71 1.77 -2.63 3.98
CA ILE A 71 2.38 -2.67 2.65
C ILE A 71 3.32 -3.86 2.58
N HIS A 72 3.10 -4.72 1.59
CA HIS A 72 4.06 -5.73 1.19
C HIS A 72 4.97 -5.15 0.12
N TRP A 73 6.26 -5.26 0.31
CA TRP A 73 7.24 -4.72 -0.62
C TRP A 73 8.52 -5.55 -0.68
N SER A 74 9.30 -5.30 -1.68
CA SER A 74 10.61 -5.91 -1.89
C SER A 74 11.48 -4.96 -2.73
N HIS A 75 12.75 -5.28 -2.88
CA HIS A 75 13.66 -4.54 -3.76
C HIS A 75 14.63 -5.49 -4.46
N ASN A 76 15.20 -5.02 -5.57
CA ASN A 76 16.16 -5.78 -6.35
C ASN A 76 17.63 -5.27 -6.20
N ASN A 77 17.89 -4.40 -5.24
CA ASN A 77 19.24 -3.88 -4.99
C ASN A 77 20.10 -4.96 -4.32
N ALA A 78 21.25 -5.28 -4.93
CA ALA A 78 22.18 -6.27 -4.40
C ALA A 78 22.94 -5.79 -3.15
N THR A 79 23.02 -4.47 -2.95
CA THR A 79 23.70 -3.84 -1.81
C THR A 79 22.78 -2.83 -1.14
N PRO A 80 21.69 -3.32 -0.51
CA PRO A 80 20.74 -2.43 0.13
C PRO A 80 21.37 -1.69 1.31
N SER A 81 21.01 -0.44 1.47
CA SER A 81 21.42 0.36 2.62
C SER A 81 20.35 1.41 2.94
N GLY A 82 20.18 1.66 4.23
CA GLY A 82 19.30 2.70 4.73
C GLY A 82 17.84 2.29 4.87
N ASP A 83 17.03 3.27 5.15
CA ASP A 83 15.61 3.11 5.46
C ASP A 83 14.73 3.52 4.29
N VAL A 84 13.61 2.84 4.17
CA VAL A 84 12.53 3.18 3.23
C VAL A 84 11.36 3.73 4.02
N LYS A 85 10.89 4.90 3.61
CA LYS A 85 9.69 5.52 4.17
C LYS A 85 8.51 5.28 3.27
N TRP A 86 7.49 4.65 3.81
CA TRP A 86 6.20 4.50 3.19
C TRP A 86 5.18 5.46 3.80
N GLN A 87 4.29 5.97 2.98
CA GLN A 87 3.16 6.80 3.43
C GLN A 87 1.87 6.29 2.83
N ILE A 88 0.83 6.26 3.66
CA ILE A 88 -0.53 5.98 3.25
C ILE A 88 -1.38 7.19 3.63
N GLU A 89 -1.99 7.82 2.64
CA GLU A 89 -2.96 8.88 2.84
C GLU A 89 -4.35 8.35 2.46
N TYR A 90 -5.31 8.48 3.37
CA TYR A 90 -6.63 7.89 3.18
C TYR A 90 -7.75 8.77 3.72
N SER A 91 -8.94 8.55 3.18
CA SER A 91 -10.20 9.08 3.70
C SER A 91 -11.27 8.01 3.54
N ILE A 92 -12.10 7.82 4.55
CA ILE A 92 -13.14 6.79 4.57
C ILE A 92 -14.49 7.43 4.84
N SER A 93 -15.50 7.05 4.06
CA SER A 93 -16.89 7.50 4.24
C SER A 93 -17.87 6.34 4.15
N LYS A 94 -19.00 6.48 4.81
CA LYS A 94 -20.11 5.52 4.73
C LYS A 94 -20.96 5.81 3.50
N GLY A 95 -20.92 4.94 2.50
CA GLY A 95 -21.64 5.13 1.24
C GLY A 95 -23.16 5.14 1.35
N HIS A 96 -23.74 4.31 2.22
CA HIS A 96 -25.18 4.15 2.34
C HIS A 96 -25.93 5.33 3.00
N SER A 97 -25.23 6.15 3.76
CA SER A 97 -25.85 7.27 4.50
C SER A 97 -25.65 8.62 3.84
N GLY A 98 -25.07 8.67 2.65
CA GLY A 98 -24.75 9.93 1.99
C GLY A 98 -23.72 10.76 2.79
N GLY A 99 -22.89 10.10 3.59
CA GLY A 99 -21.86 10.75 4.38
C GLY A 99 -20.78 11.38 3.50
N THR A 100 -20.23 12.49 3.97
CA THR A 100 -19.09 13.15 3.31
C THR A 100 -17.78 12.49 3.70
N PHE A 101 -16.81 12.50 2.79
CA PHE A 101 -15.46 12.09 3.13
C PHE A 101 -14.83 13.13 4.08
N PRO A 102 -14.26 12.71 5.21
CA PRO A 102 -13.51 13.61 6.08
C PRO A 102 -12.20 14.07 5.41
N ALA A 103 -11.52 15.02 6.04
CA ALA A 103 -10.16 15.36 5.65
C ALA A 103 -9.27 14.13 5.66
N ALA A 104 -8.32 14.06 4.73
CA ALA A 104 -7.41 12.94 4.61
C ALA A 104 -6.52 12.79 5.85
N THR A 105 -6.25 11.55 6.22
CA THR A 105 -5.31 11.17 7.28
C THR A 105 -4.09 10.54 6.67
N THR A 106 -2.90 10.89 7.16
CA THR A 106 -1.62 10.34 6.69
C THR A 106 -1.00 9.46 7.76
N ILE A 107 -0.61 8.25 7.37
CA ILE A 107 0.22 7.34 8.16
C ILE A 107 1.59 7.27 7.50
N SER A 108 2.66 7.40 8.30
CA SER A 108 4.04 7.25 7.84
C SER A 108 4.71 6.10 8.56
N LEU A 109 5.35 5.24 7.80
CA LEU A 109 6.00 4.01 8.25
C LEU A 109 7.43 3.99 7.71
N ILE A 110 8.40 3.62 8.54
CA ILE A 110 9.82 3.54 8.18
C ILE A 110 10.32 2.13 8.47
N GLN A 111 11.01 1.53 7.51
CA GLN A 111 11.59 0.20 7.66
C GLN A 111 12.96 0.16 6.99
N THR A 112 13.94 -0.43 7.67
CA THR A 112 15.25 -0.69 7.09
C THR A 112 15.13 -1.73 5.97
N ALA A 113 15.77 -1.47 4.85
CA ALA A 113 15.79 -2.39 3.72
C ALA A 113 16.45 -3.71 4.11
N GLY A 114 15.77 -4.81 3.87
CA GLY A 114 16.26 -6.16 4.07
C GLY A 114 17.19 -6.64 2.94
N ALA A 115 17.35 -7.94 2.79
CA ALA A 115 18.16 -8.52 1.73
C ALA A 115 17.52 -8.33 0.34
N GLN A 116 18.33 -8.43 -0.71
CA GLN A 116 17.82 -8.41 -2.08
C GLN A 116 16.72 -9.48 -2.27
N PHE A 117 15.59 -9.09 -2.86
CA PHE A 117 14.42 -9.93 -3.09
C PHE A 117 13.71 -10.44 -1.83
N GLU A 118 14.07 -9.96 -0.67
CA GLU A 118 13.35 -10.28 0.56
C GLU A 118 11.93 -9.73 0.50
N HIS A 119 10.96 -10.56 0.88
CA HIS A 119 9.58 -10.13 1.03
C HIS A 119 9.41 -9.47 2.39
N MET A 120 9.15 -8.19 2.39
CA MET A 120 8.98 -7.38 3.59
C MET A 120 7.54 -6.92 3.75
N LEU A 121 7.15 -6.76 5.00
CA LEU A 121 5.85 -6.21 5.40
C LEU A 121 6.10 -5.08 6.39
N ILE A 122 5.40 -3.98 6.20
CA ILE A 122 5.39 -2.86 7.12
C ILE A 122 3.94 -2.50 7.47
N GLU A 123 3.66 -2.38 8.76
CA GLU A 123 2.33 -2.15 9.33
C GLU A 123 2.32 -0.95 10.30
#